data_6a113e0106a49cf50ec7885f11108998
#
_entry.id   6a113e0106a49cf50ec7885f11108998
#
_cell.length_a   1.000
_cell.length_b   1.000
_cell.length_c   1.000
_cell.angle_alpha   90.00
_cell.angle_beta   90.00
_cell.angle_gamma   90.00
#
_symmetry.space_group_name_H-M   'P 1'
#
loop_
_entity.id
_entity.type
_entity.pdbx_description
1 polymer ?
#
loop_
_entity_poly.entity_id
_entity_poly.type
_entity_poly.pdbx_seq_one_letter_code
_entity_poly.pdbx_strand_id
1 'polypeptide(L)'
;MCIRDRSYEVELFFEPTELPVSKNEIIGFSGNTGGSFGPHLHFELRETTTQKPINPLLSHFDIEDSVRPVIHSLIAYPISEEAIVNSAKQELQIPFQKINDSIYAADPIEAIGKIGLGIGTYDRHDNTYNKNGVYSITAKLNGTQIKGLQFSKIRFSDSEYLNTLIDYPRYSRTRQRIQKLFRSPGNDLEFFDHLEDGLIDVEIGKDYAYQIKVSDANNNNRYMFVPIKGKEQKVAIPPEELPEGKEIEPNRDYLFMYDGAEVYIPKDAIYDNNRFVLGFDNNLLQIKADHVALRKAFQIKVIAPDSVVGHYLGLQLKNGKTGFISKTIRDNHFVAKIKKTGIYTIAQDTIPPIIKPSQLYNQRWLSNFKTLRFTIDDKETGIRSYQATIDGKWALFEYEPKKKEITFSFDEYFTLEGAKHKLKISVIDNVGNESNHELEFYRK
;
A
#
# COMPACT_ATOMS: atom_id res chain seq x y z
N MET A 1 12.42 -21.53 3.08
CA MET A 1 12.08 -22.69 2.19
C MET A 1 12.52 -23.98 2.82
N CYS A 2 11.67 -24.99 2.86
CA CYS A 2 11.97 -26.28 3.50
C CYS A 2 11.99 -27.39 2.47
N ILE A 3 13.18 -27.85 2.11
CA ILE A 3 13.36 -28.97 1.16
C ILE A 3 12.80 -30.28 1.75
N ARG A 4 12.98 -30.49 3.06
CA ARG A 4 12.45 -31.66 3.76
C ARG A 4 10.93 -31.77 3.64
N ASP A 5 10.21 -30.67 3.81
CA ASP A 5 8.75 -30.64 3.82
C ASP A 5 8.15 -30.32 2.46
N ARG A 6 9.00 -30.16 1.44
CA ARG A 6 8.63 -29.80 0.03
C ARG A 6 7.78 -28.51 -0.03
N SER A 7 8.14 -27.55 0.80
CA SER A 7 7.43 -26.27 0.95
C SER A 7 8.31 -25.10 0.53
N TYR A 8 7.70 -24.11 -0.13
CA TYR A 8 8.35 -22.84 -0.46
C TYR A 8 8.33 -21.86 0.71
N GLU A 9 7.53 -22.14 1.74
CA GLU A 9 7.44 -21.35 2.97
C GLU A 9 7.92 -22.18 4.15
N VAL A 10 8.66 -21.56 5.05
CA VAL A 10 9.10 -22.14 6.31
C VAL A 10 9.05 -21.07 7.40
N GLU A 11 8.47 -21.42 8.53
CA GLU A 11 8.49 -20.62 9.75
C GLU A 11 9.11 -21.49 10.85
N LEU A 12 10.25 -21.04 11.39
CA LEU A 12 11.00 -21.76 12.42
C LEU A 12 11.21 -20.83 13.61
N PHE A 13 10.92 -21.33 14.80
CA PHE A 13 11.17 -20.65 16.05
C PHE A 13 12.32 -21.36 16.76
N PHE A 14 13.44 -20.66 16.89
CA PHE A 14 14.64 -21.20 17.50
C PHE A 14 14.76 -20.76 18.95
N GLU A 15 15.25 -21.65 19.81
CA GLU A 15 15.67 -21.27 21.16
C GLU A 15 16.93 -20.36 21.08
N PRO A 16 17.14 -19.44 22.04
CA PRO A 16 18.22 -18.46 21.99
C PRO A 16 19.63 -19.02 21.79
N THR A 17 19.85 -20.30 22.14
CA THR A 17 21.14 -20.99 22.03
C THR A 17 21.26 -21.92 20.84
N GLU A 18 20.20 -22.08 20.04
CA GLU A 18 20.15 -23.09 18.97
C GLU A 18 20.92 -22.65 17.72
N LEU A 19 20.89 -21.35 17.41
CA LEU A 19 21.64 -20.75 16.29
C LEU A 19 22.46 -19.54 16.78
N PRO A 20 23.56 -19.76 17.52
CA PRO A 20 24.41 -18.66 17.92
C PRO A 20 25.14 -18.06 16.71
N VAL A 21 25.20 -16.74 16.64
CA VAL A 21 25.93 -16.00 15.60
C VAL A 21 26.97 -15.10 16.22
N SER A 22 28.12 -14.99 15.57
CA SER A 22 29.23 -14.14 16.01
C SER A 22 29.20 -12.78 15.28
N LYS A 23 29.77 -11.76 15.90
CA LYS A 23 29.94 -10.47 15.23
C LYS A 23 30.77 -10.64 13.95
N ASN A 24 30.28 -10.08 12.83
CA ASN A 24 30.85 -10.16 11.48
C ASN A 24 30.72 -11.54 10.79
N GLU A 25 29.97 -12.45 11.34
CA GLU A 25 29.60 -13.69 10.65
C GLU A 25 28.64 -13.41 9.51
N ILE A 26 28.85 -14.07 8.35
CA ILE A 26 27.92 -13.97 7.21
C ILE A 26 26.74 -14.88 7.50
N ILE A 27 25.56 -14.29 7.70
CA ILE A 27 24.31 -15.02 7.97
C ILE A 27 23.41 -15.16 6.73
N GLY A 28 23.74 -14.51 5.63
CA GLY A 28 22.99 -14.59 4.40
C GLY A 28 23.45 -13.58 3.35
N PHE A 29 22.82 -13.63 2.19
CA PHE A 29 23.04 -12.71 1.07
C PHE A 29 21.76 -11.93 0.79
N SER A 30 21.88 -10.61 0.53
CA SER A 30 20.71 -9.79 0.21
C SER A 30 20.13 -10.15 -1.16
N GLY A 31 18.82 -10.37 -1.19
CA GLY A 31 18.07 -10.66 -2.41
C GLY A 31 17.16 -9.51 -2.82
N ASN A 32 16.46 -9.70 -3.94
CA ASN A 32 15.49 -8.75 -4.50
C ASN A 32 14.11 -9.37 -4.72
N THR A 33 13.75 -10.38 -3.93
CA THR A 33 12.47 -11.07 -4.02
C THR A 33 11.33 -10.22 -3.42
N GLY A 34 10.10 -10.40 -3.93
CA GLY A 34 8.93 -9.68 -3.43
C GLY A 34 8.80 -8.24 -3.93
N GLY A 35 8.15 -7.38 -3.16
CA GLY A 35 7.83 -5.99 -3.51
C GLY A 35 9.00 -5.01 -3.40
N SER A 36 10.16 -5.35 -3.89
CA SER A 36 11.39 -4.56 -3.81
C SER A 36 11.85 -4.02 -5.15
N PHE A 37 12.51 -2.86 -5.17
CA PHE A 37 13.12 -2.27 -6.36
C PHE A 37 14.60 -2.63 -6.56
N GLY A 38 15.25 -3.26 -5.57
CA GLY A 38 16.65 -3.69 -5.62
C GLY A 38 17.03 -4.50 -4.39
N PRO A 39 18.19 -5.23 -4.43
CA PRO A 39 18.67 -5.96 -3.27
C PRO A 39 18.84 -5.03 -2.06
N HIS A 40 18.27 -5.42 -0.94
CA HIS A 40 18.34 -4.65 0.31
C HIS A 40 18.21 -5.57 1.52
N LEU A 41 18.65 -5.07 2.67
CA LEU A 41 18.39 -5.67 3.97
C LEU A 41 17.16 -4.99 4.59
N HIS A 42 16.16 -5.77 4.98
CA HIS A 42 15.09 -5.31 5.85
C HIS A 42 15.54 -5.45 7.30
N PHE A 43 15.55 -4.33 8.02
CA PHE A 43 15.87 -4.29 9.45
C PHE A 43 14.73 -3.62 10.22
N GLU A 44 14.25 -4.27 11.27
CA GLU A 44 13.12 -3.79 12.06
C GLU A 44 13.38 -4.01 13.54
N LEU A 45 13.06 -3.02 14.36
CA LEU A 45 13.01 -3.12 15.81
C LEU A 45 11.56 -3.19 16.29
N ARG A 46 11.28 -4.06 17.23
CA ARG A 46 9.95 -4.19 17.83
C ARG A 46 10.00 -4.15 19.35
N GLU A 47 8.96 -3.60 19.94
CA GLU A 47 8.72 -3.71 21.38
C GLU A 47 8.45 -5.18 21.75
N THR A 48 9.21 -5.73 22.66
CA THR A 48 9.20 -7.19 22.96
C THR A 48 7.81 -7.71 23.35
N THR A 49 7.06 -6.94 24.15
CA THR A 49 5.76 -7.36 24.69
C THR A 49 4.62 -7.20 23.70
N THR A 50 4.59 -6.11 22.94
CA THR A 50 3.48 -5.74 22.07
C THR A 50 3.73 -6.03 20.61
N GLN A 51 4.97 -6.35 20.24
CA GLN A 51 5.44 -6.54 18.86
C GLN A 51 5.22 -5.31 17.96
N LYS A 52 5.03 -4.13 18.55
CA LYS A 52 4.91 -2.88 17.77
C LYS A 52 6.25 -2.51 17.16
N PRO A 53 6.33 -2.27 15.84
CA PRO A 53 7.50 -1.65 15.22
C PRO A 53 7.83 -0.30 15.87
N ILE A 54 9.10 -0.12 16.16
CA ILE A 54 9.67 1.10 16.74
C ILE A 54 10.49 1.80 15.66
N ASN A 55 10.47 3.13 15.64
CA ASN A 55 11.34 3.91 14.76
C ASN A 55 12.82 3.59 15.07
N PRO A 56 13.57 2.94 14.18
CA PRO A 56 14.94 2.51 14.45
C PRO A 56 15.90 3.69 14.69
N LEU A 57 15.60 4.88 14.18
CA LEU A 57 16.41 6.09 14.42
C LEU A 57 16.47 6.51 15.90
N LEU A 58 15.57 5.97 16.74
CA LEU A 58 15.60 6.21 18.20
C LEU A 58 16.55 5.25 18.97
N SER A 59 17.22 4.33 18.29
CA SER A 59 17.97 3.20 18.89
C SER A 59 19.48 3.41 18.86
N HIS A 60 19.97 4.61 18.99
CA HIS A 60 21.40 4.92 19.08
C HIS A 60 22.27 4.37 17.92
N PHE A 61 21.70 4.22 16.72
CA PHE A 61 22.54 4.03 15.53
C PHE A 61 23.30 5.31 15.23
N ASP A 62 24.60 5.15 14.99
CA ASP A 62 25.47 6.27 14.61
C ASP A 62 25.20 6.66 13.14
N ILE A 63 24.09 7.37 12.93
CA ILE A 63 23.69 7.92 11.64
C ILE A 63 23.86 9.42 11.69
N GLU A 64 24.82 9.92 10.92
CA GLU A 64 25.03 11.35 10.79
C GLU A 64 23.84 12.00 10.12
N ASP A 65 23.29 13.03 10.79
CA ASP A 65 22.19 13.83 10.28
C ASP A 65 22.21 15.25 10.83
N SER A 66 22.66 16.15 10.01
CA SER A 66 22.68 17.60 10.25
C SER A 66 21.67 18.36 9.38
N VAL A 67 20.95 17.62 8.48
CA VAL A 67 20.02 18.20 7.50
C VAL A 67 18.67 18.44 8.16
N ARG A 68 18.16 19.66 8.06
CA ARG A 68 16.83 19.97 8.56
C ARG A 68 15.74 19.47 7.64
N PRO A 69 14.60 19.01 8.19
CA PRO A 69 13.43 18.61 7.39
C PRO A 69 13.00 19.68 6.40
N VAL A 70 12.47 19.26 5.27
CA VAL A 70 11.96 20.15 4.22
C VAL A 70 10.45 20.25 4.33
N ILE A 71 9.93 21.49 4.30
CA ILE A 71 8.51 21.77 4.12
C ILE A 71 8.31 22.19 2.67
N HIS A 72 7.41 21.49 1.95
CA HIS A 72 7.17 21.76 0.53
C HIS A 72 5.74 22.16 0.19
N SER A 73 4.78 22.00 1.14
CA SER A 73 3.38 22.36 0.92
C SER A 73 2.71 22.75 2.24
N LEU A 74 1.82 23.73 2.17
CA LEU A 74 0.87 24.10 3.23
C LEU A 74 -0.51 24.15 2.60
N ILE A 75 -1.48 23.41 3.18
CA ILE A 75 -2.86 23.35 2.71
C ILE A 75 -3.79 23.82 3.82
N ALA A 76 -4.76 24.63 3.49
CA ALA A 76 -5.85 24.99 4.39
C ALA A 76 -7.16 24.33 3.95
N TYR A 77 -7.93 23.86 4.93
CA TYR A 77 -9.17 23.12 4.75
C TYR A 77 -10.32 23.85 5.44
N PRO A 78 -11.32 24.36 4.73
CA PRO A 78 -12.60 24.71 5.32
C PRO A 78 -13.27 23.44 5.85
N ILE A 79 -13.64 23.38 7.12
CA ILE A 79 -14.16 22.15 7.75
C ILE A 79 -15.66 22.27 8.02
N SER A 80 -16.11 23.39 8.60
CA SER A 80 -17.54 23.61 8.82
C SER A 80 -18.23 24.18 7.59
N GLU A 81 -19.56 24.08 7.55
CA GLU A 81 -20.36 24.53 6.39
C GLU A 81 -20.19 26.02 6.13
N GLU A 82 -20.09 26.84 7.19
CA GLU A 82 -19.84 28.28 7.12
C GLU A 82 -18.40 28.65 6.82
N ALA A 83 -17.46 27.69 6.93
CA ALA A 83 -16.05 28.00 6.80
C ALA A 83 -15.67 28.45 5.38
N ILE A 84 -14.88 29.55 5.36
CA ILE A 84 -14.31 30.11 4.12
C ILE A 84 -12.84 30.41 4.41
N VAL A 85 -11.96 30.05 3.47
CA VAL A 85 -10.53 30.34 3.52
C VAL A 85 -10.12 31.04 2.22
N ASN A 86 -9.60 32.26 2.29
CA ASN A 86 -9.20 33.06 1.14
C ASN A 86 -10.24 33.01 0.01
N SER A 87 -11.51 33.25 0.37
CA SER A 87 -12.68 33.20 -0.52
C SER A 87 -13.02 31.83 -1.12
N ALA A 88 -12.43 30.72 -0.61
CA ALA A 88 -12.70 29.36 -1.04
C ALA A 88 -13.45 28.54 0.01
N LYS A 89 -14.41 27.72 -0.43
CA LYS A 89 -15.09 26.67 0.34
C LYS A 89 -14.55 25.26 0.04
N GLN A 90 -13.37 25.18 -0.54
CA GLN A 90 -12.64 23.94 -0.78
C GLN A 90 -11.19 24.06 -0.32
N GLU A 91 -10.48 22.96 -0.27
CA GLU A 91 -9.06 22.94 0.13
C GLU A 91 -8.22 23.87 -0.75
N LEU A 92 -7.34 24.63 -0.12
CA LEU A 92 -6.51 25.63 -0.80
C LEU A 92 -5.05 25.50 -0.41
N GLN A 93 -4.17 25.50 -1.42
CA GLN A 93 -2.72 25.59 -1.17
C GLN A 93 -2.36 27.03 -0.81
N ILE A 94 -1.67 27.20 0.32
CA ILE A 94 -1.23 28.49 0.82
C ILE A 94 0.24 28.70 0.41
N PRO A 95 0.56 29.79 -0.28
CA PRO A 95 1.93 30.14 -0.60
C PRO A 95 2.74 30.44 0.67
N PHE A 96 4.04 30.19 0.61
CA PHE A 96 4.98 30.54 1.68
C PHE A 96 6.38 30.73 1.12
N GLN A 97 7.24 31.39 1.87
CA GLN A 97 8.63 31.67 1.52
C GLN A 97 9.58 31.24 2.64
N LYS A 98 10.80 30.86 2.25
CA LYS A 98 11.88 30.56 3.17
C LYS A 98 12.50 31.89 3.62
N ILE A 99 12.47 32.19 4.93
CA ILE A 99 13.07 33.37 5.50
C ILE A 99 14.55 33.12 5.80
N ASN A 100 14.87 31.96 6.38
CA ASN A 100 16.23 31.45 6.61
C ASN A 100 16.23 29.93 6.69
N ASP A 101 17.38 29.35 7.08
CA ASP A 101 17.50 27.89 7.13
C ASP A 101 16.60 27.19 8.16
N SER A 102 16.06 27.91 9.10
CA SER A 102 15.19 27.34 10.13
C SER A 102 13.73 27.78 10.02
N ILE A 103 13.43 28.84 9.27
CA ILE A 103 12.15 29.53 9.31
C ILE A 103 11.55 29.71 7.94
N TYR A 104 10.26 29.32 7.81
CA TYR A 104 9.36 29.67 6.72
C TYR A 104 8.26 30.61 7.22
N ALA A 105 7.78 31.49 6.36
CA ALA A 105 6.61 32.31 6.59
C ALA A 105 5.58 32.08 5.48
N ALA A 106 4.36 31.76 5.87
CA ALA A 106 3.24 31.64 4.96
C ALA A 106 2.61 33.01 4.70
N ASP A 107 1.96 33.13 3.53
CA ASP A 107 1.10 34.27 3.27
C ASP A 107 -0.06 34.28 4.28
N PRO A 108 -0.56 35.44 4.68
CA PRO A 108 -1.69 35.53 5.59
C PRO A 108 -2.93 34.82 5.05
N ILE A 109 -3.56 34.03 5.92
CA ILE A 109 -4.84 33.39 5.63
C ILE A 109 -5.96 34.29 6.16
N GLU A 110 -6.87 34.70 5.28
CA GLU A 110 -8.14 35.31 5.70
C GLU A 110 -9.16 34.17 5.82
N ALA A 111 -9.83 34.03 6.97
CA ALA A 111 -10.75 32.93 7.18
C ALA A 111 -11.92 33.30 8.12
N ILE A 112 -12.95 32.46 8.10
CA ILE A 112 -14.08 32.45 9.03
C ILE A 112 -14.51 31.00 9.23
N GLY A 113 -15.06 30.68 10.43
CA GLY A 113 -15.55 29.34 10.76
C GLY A 113 -14.45 28.36 11.12
N LYS A 114 -14.78 27.09 11.17
CA LYS A 114 -13.84 26.04 11.58
C LYS A 114 -12.95 25.61 10.43
N ILE A 115 -11.64 25.76 10.59
CA ILE A 115 -10.65 25.40 9.58
C ILE A 115 -9.61 24.43 10.13
N GLY A 116 -8.98 23.66 9.24
CA GLY A 116 -7.82 22.83 9.54
C GLY A 116 -6.64 23.18 8.65
N LEU A 117 -5.42 22.85 9.08
CA LEU A 117 -4.23 22.96 8.24
C LEU A 117 -3.59 21.61 8.01
N GLY A 118 -2.88 21.45 6.89
CA GLY A 118 -2.09 20.28 6.56
C GLY A 118 -0.76 20.67 5.96
N ILE A 119 0.25 19.82 6.16
CA ILE A 119 1.62 20.11 5.76
C ILE A 119 2.24 18.95 4.95
N GLY A 120 2.91 19.28 3.88
CA GLY A 120 3.75 18.35 3.12
C GLY A 120 5.20 18.49 3.55
N THR A 121 5.77 17.39 4.07
CA THR A 121 7.14 17.37 4.59
C THR A 121 7.88 16.12 4.18
N TYR A 122 9.20 16.19 4.16
CA TYR A 122 10.09 15.04 4.12
C TYR A 122 11.41 15.41 4.82
N ASP A 123 12.17 14.38 5.15
CA ASP A 123 13.48 14.50 5.74
C ASP A 123 14.54 13.82 4.87
N ARG A 124 15.83 14.13 5.09
CA ARG A 124 16.99 13.51 4.45
C ARG A 124 18.13 13.44 5.43
N HIS A 125 18.83 12.33 5.47
CA HIS A 125 20.07 12.21 6.19
C HIS A 125 21.25 12.72 5.36
N ASP A 126 22.37 13.02 6.00
CA ASP A 126 23.61 13.38 5.34
C ASP A 126 24.06 12.28 4.37
N ASN A 127 24.68 12.67 3.27
CA ASN A 127 25.22 11.77 2.25
C ASN A 127 24.20 10.85 1.54
N THR A 128 22.88 11.12 1.64
CA THR A 128 21.84 10.35 0.96
C THR A 128 20.82 11.25 0.26
N TYR A 129 20.30 10.76 -0.89
CA TYR A 129 19.22 11.42 -1.63
C TYR A 129 17.83 10.88 -1.28
N ASN A 130 17.74 9.86 -0.45
CA ASN A 130 16.46 9.26 -0.05
C ASN A 130 15.63 10.28 0.74
N LYS A 131 14.32 10.25 0.49
CA LYS A 131 13.36 11.04 1.26
C LYS A 131 12.74 10.15 2.33
N ASN A 132 12.93 10.53 3.58
CA ASN A 132 12.37 9.84 4.74
C ASN A 132 11.17 10.63 5.27
N GLY A 133 10.36 10.02 6.14
CA GLY A 133 9.39 10.71 6.96
C GLY A 133 10.08 11.52 8.04
N VAL A 134 9.45 12.62 8.48
CA VAL A 134 9.90 13.39 9.64
C VAL A 134 9.58 12.66 10.95
N TYR A 135 10.30 12.97 12.03
CA TYR A 135 10.05 12.33 13.33
C TYR A 135 8.85 12.92 14.06
N SER A 136 8.72 14.26 14.07
CA SER A 136 7.59 14.88 14.74
C SER A 136 7.12 16.16 14.06
N ILE A 137 5.83 16.46 14.25
CA ILE A 137 5.22 17.70 13.82
C ILE A 137 4.38 18.24 14.99
N THR A 138 4.60 19.48 15.39
CA THR A 138 3.84 20.14 16.44
C THR A 138 3.20 21.41 15.90
N ALA A 139 1.91 21.59 16.17
CA ALA A 139 1.17 22.80 15.83
C ALA A 139 0.74 23.57 17.10
N LYS A 140 0.97 24.88 17.09
CA LYS A 140 0.59 25.80 18.16
C LYS A 140 -0.30 26.91 17.61
N LEU A 141 -1.32 27.27 18.38
CA LEU A 141 -2.18 28.43 18.14
C LEU A 141 -1.97 29.43 19.26
N ASN A 142 -1.58 30.65 18.94
CA ASN A 142 -1.29 31.71 19.92
C ASN A 142 -0.34 31.28 21.06
N GLY A 143 0.65 30.43 20.71
CA GLY A 143 1.63 29.86 21.63
C GLY A 143 1.22 28.58 22.34
N THR A 144 -0.08 28.22 22.36
CA THR A 144 -0.59 26.99 22.96
C THR A 144 -0.54 25.85 21.95
N GLN A 145 -0.05 24.67 22.34
CA GLN A 145 -0.05 23.48 21.48
C GLN A 145 -1.47 22.94 21.34
N ILE A 146 -1.92 22.83 20.09
CA ILE A 146 -3.24 22.29 19.75
C ILE A 146 -3.16 20.94 19.04
N LYS A 147 -1.97 20.56 18.53
CA LYS A 147 -1.73 19.27 17.91
C LYS A 147 -0.27 18.85 17.94
N GLY A 148 -0.03 17.57 18.16
CA GLY A 148 1.27 16.93 18.03
C GLY A 148 1.16 15.58 17.34
N LEU A 149 2.14 15.29 16.50
CA LEU A 149 2.36 14.00 15.84
C LEU A 149 3.79 13.58 16.17
N GLN A 150 3.96 12.36 16.68
CA GLN A 150 5.29 11.82 16.97
C GLN A 150 5.40 10.38 16.50
N PHE A 151 6.20 10.15 15.47
CA PHE A 151 6.36 8.85 14.79
C PHE A 151 7.40 7.99 15.51
N SER A 152 7.10 7.55 16.74
CA SER A 152 7.98 6.72 17.55
C SER A 152 7.73 5.23 17.38
N LYS A 153 6.47 4.81 17.35
CA LYS A 153 6.04 3.42 17.17
C LYS A 153 4.61 3.36 16.61
N ILE A 154 4.27 2.27 15.93
CA ILE A 154 2.94 2.07 15.35
C ILE A 154 2.57 0.58 15.42
N ARG A 155 1.30 0.25 15.63
CA ARG A 155 0.80 -1.11 15.45
C ARG A 155 0.53 -1.39 13.98
N PHE A 156 0.78 -2.61 13.52
CA PHE A 156 0.39 -3.02 12.15
C PHE A 156 -1.10 -2.88 11.90
N SER A 157 -1.95 -3.16 12.92
CA SER A 157 -3.40 -2.95 12.86
C SER A 157 -3.80 -1.49 12.60
N ASP A 158 -2.96 -0.54 13.00
CA ASP A 158 -3.25 0.88 12.88
C ASP A 158 -2.83 1.46 11.52
N SER A 159 -2.14 0.67 10.70
CA SER A 159 -1.69 1.11 9.36
C SER A 159 -2.84 1.56 8.46
N GLU A 160 -4.05 1.03 8.66
CA GLU A 160 -5.25 1.47 7.93
C GLU A 160 -5.59 2.94 8.22
N TYR A 161 -5.37 3.43 9.46
CA TYR A 161 -5.66 4.82 9.85
C TYR A 161 -4.69 5.84 9.25
N LEU A 162 -3.55 5.41 8.70
CA LEU A 162 -2.63 6.31 8.01
C LEU A 162 -3.30 7.02 6.81
N ASN A 163 -4.31 6.39 6.22
CA ASN A 163 -5.11 7.01 5.15
C ASN A 163 -5.95 8.20 5.64
N THR A 164 -6.26 8.28 6.92
CA THR A 164 -6.97 9.43 7.51
C THR A 164 -6.04 10.49 8.06
N LEU A 165 -4.78 10.14 8.35
CA LEU A 165 -3.74 11.09 8.72
C LEU A 165 -3.38 12.01 7.55
N ILE A 166 -3.36 11.47 6.34
CA ILE A 166 -3.03 12.24 5.14
C ILE A 166 -4.29 12.72 4.42
N ASP A 167 -4.12 13.71 3.57
CA ASP A 167 -5.09 14.08 2.54
C ASP A 167 -5.10 12.97 1.47
N TYR A 168 -5.91 11.93 1.70
CA TYR A 168 -5.94 10.75 0.82
C TYR A 168 -6.47 11.06 -0.58
N PRO A 169 -7.53 11.88 -0.77
CA PRO A 169 -7.97 12.29 -2.11
C PRO A 169 -6.85 12.93 -2.92
N ARG A 170 -6.13 13.88 -2.35
CA ARG A 170 -4.96 14.51 -2.98
C ARG A 170 -3.85 13.50 -3.26
N TYR A 171 -3.51 12.64 -2.29
CA TYR A 171 -2.51 11.59 -2.48
C TYR A 171 -2.90 10.64 -3.62
N SER A 172 -4.15 10.25 -3.70
CA SER A 172 -4.65 9.37 -4.76
C SER A 172 -4.50 9.99 -6.16
N ARG A 173 -4.76 11.31 -6.29
CA ARG A 173 -4.64 12.06 -7.55
C ARG A 173 -3.19 12.37 -7.95
N THR A 174 -2.39 12.85 -6.99
CA THR A 174 -1.09 13.52 -7.26
C THR A 174 0.12 12.81 -6.67
N ARG A 175 -0.09 11.81 -5.80
CA ARG A 175 0.94 11.16 -4.97
C ARG A 175 1.60 12.10 -3.95
N GLN A 176 1.09 13.32 -3.78
CA GLN A 176 1.55 14.25 -2.78
C GLN A 176 1.00 13.86 -1.39
N ARG A 177 1.89 13.65 -0.43
CA ARG A 177 1.51 13.34 0.95
C ARG A 177 1.43 14.61 1.76
N ILE A 178 0.23 14.97 2.20
CA ILE A 178 -0.03 16.08 3.11
C ILE A 178 -0.52 15.48 4.43
N GLN A 179 0.23 15.65 5.50
CA GLN A 179 -0.21 15.27 6.84
C GLN A 179 -1.18 16.32 7.36
N LYS A 180 -2.38 15.90 7.73
CA LYS A 180 -3.37 16.75 8.39
C LYS A 180 -2.90 17.06 9.81
N LEU A 181 -2.89 18.33 10.17
CA LEU A 181 -2.58 18.79 11.52
C LEU A 181 -3.84 18.89 12.41
N PHE A 182 -4.88 18.19 11.98
CA PHE A 182 -6.12 18.01 12.72
C PHE A 182 -6.56 16.54 12.63
N ARG A 183 -7.38 16.12 13.59
CA ARG A 183 -7.87 14.76 13.68
C ARG A 183 -9.11 14.59 12.80
N SER A 184 -9.05 13.71 11.83
CA SER A 184 -10.25 13.26 11.10
C SER A 184 -11.11 12.36 11.98
N PRO A 185 -12.44 12.35 11.82
CA PRO A 185 -13.32 11.41 12.52
C PRO A 185 -12.84 9.95 12.39
N GLY A 186 -12.96 9.18 13.46
CA GLY A 186 -12.59 7.76 13.48
C GLY A 186 -11.09 7.47 13.37
N ASN A 187 -10.20 8.45 13.48
CA ASN A 187 -8.76 8.25 13.50
C ASN A 187 -8.27 8.02 14.95
N ASP A 188 -7.87 6.78 15.26
CA ASP A 188 -7.40 6.35 16.58
C ASP A 188 -5.89 6.03 16.63
N LEU A 189 -5.09 6.67 15.78
CA LEU A 189 -3.63 6.51 15.80
C LEU A 189 -3.04 6.93 17.15
N GLU A 190 -2.23 6.05 17.75
CA GLU A 190 -1.61 6.26 19.08
C GLU A 190 -0.55 7.37 19.10
N PHE A 191 0.00 7.77 17.96
CA PHE A 191 1.04 8.79 17.90
C PHE A 191 0.51 10.24 17.83
N PHE A 192 -0.81 10.41 17.87
CA PHE A 192 -1.38 11.72 18.18
C PHE A 192 -1.22 12.03 19.67
N ASP A 193 -0.84 13.26 19.99
CA ASP A 193 -1.16 13.78 21.31
C ASP A 193 -2.69 13.95 21.40
N HIS A 194 -3.25 13.57 22.52
CA HIS A 194 -4.70 13.63 22.75
C HIS A 194 -5.17 14.98 23.32
N LEU A 195 -4.38 16.06 23.12
CA LEU A 195 -4.67 17.35 23.71
C LEU A 195 -5.92 17.98 23.11
N GLU A 196 -5.94 18.13 21.77
CA GLU A 196 -7.06 18.73 21.04
C GLU A 196 -7.19 18.09 19.65
N ASP A 197 -8.25 18.41 18.91
CA ASP A 197 -8.47 17.91 17.56
C ASP A 197 -7.62 18.63 16.49
N GLY A 198 -6.96 19.75 16.84
CA GLY A 198 -6.12 20.54 15.95
C GLY A 198 -6.88 21.46 14.99
N LEU A 199 -8.19 21.58 15.18
CA LEU A 199 -9.01 22.52 14.41
C LEU A 199 -8.95 23.93 15.01
N ILE A 200 -9.22 24.94 14.19
CA ILE A 200 -9.18 26.35 14.55
C ILE A 200 -10.55 26.95 14.29
N ASP A 201 -11.20 27.46 15.33
CA ASP A 201 -12.43 28.26 15.18
C ASP A 201 -12.04 29.71 14.95
N VAL A 202 -12.19 30.19 13.71
CA VAL A 202 -11.82 31.55 13.32
C VAL A 202 -13.03 32.47 13.40
N GLU A 203 -12.96 33.45 14.33
CA GLU A 203 -13.98 34.45 14.54
C GLU A 203 -13.63 35.76 13.83
N ILE A 204 -14.61 36.46 13.27
CA ILE A 204 -14.43 37.75 12.60
C ILE A 204 -13.84 38.77 13.57
N GLY A 205 -12.83 39.50 13.10
CA GLY A 205 -12.15 40.58 13.88
C GLY A 205 -11.07 40.07 14.83
N LYS A 206 -10.81 38.74 14.88
CA LYS A 206 -9.69 38.18 15.66
C LYS A 206 -8.54 37.78 14.76
N ASP A 207 -7.33 37.99 15.24
CA ASP A 207 -6.10 37.53 14.60
C ASP A 207 -5.50 36.36 15.38
N TYR A 208 -4.92 35.40 14.66
CA TYR A 208 -4.32 34.20 15.25
C TYR A 208 -2.92 33.98 14.68
N ALA A 209 -2.00 33.59 15.58
CA ALA A 209 -0.64 33.22 15.24
C ALA A 209 -0.54 31.70 15.28
N TYR A 210 -0.51 31.06 14.10
CA TYR A 210 -0.33 29.59 14.00
C TYR A 210 1.13 29.29 13.69
N GLN A 211 1.71 28.37 14.43
CA GLN A 211 3.10 27.93 14.28
C GLN A 211 3.17 26.44 14.11
N ILE A 212 3.91 25.99 13.10
CA ILE A 212 4.23 24.58 12.89
C ILE A 212 5.73 24.39 13.16
N LYS A 213 6.06 23.40 13.99
CA LYS A 213 7.43 22.91 14.15
C LYS A 213 7.52 21.50 13.57
N VAL A 214 8.48 21.27 12.69
CA VAL A 214 8.81 19.96 12.09
C VAL A 214 10.20 19.56 12.58
N SER A 215 10.35 18.34 13.09
CA SER A 215 11.61 17.85 13.62
C SER A 215 11.93 16.46 13.07
N ASP A 216 13.21 16.19 12.81
CA ASP A 216 13.73 14.84 12.61
C ASP A 216 14.07 14.15 13.95
N ALA A 217 14.65 12.94 13.89
CA ALA A 217 15.07 12.18 15.06
C ALA A 217 16.30 12.78 15.78
N ASN A 218 17.13 13.56 15.08
CA ASN A 218 18.34 14.20 15.60
C ASN A 218 18.08 15.63 16.12
N ASN A 219 16.80 16.03 16.22
CA ASN A 219 16.37 17.37 16.66
C ASN A 219 16.79 18.53 15.74
N ASN A 220 17.02 18.26 14.45
CA ASN A 220 17.08 19.33 13.48
C ASN A 220 15.67 19.86 13.24
N ASN A 221 15.46 21.14 13.48
CA ASN A 221 14.12 21.74 13.52
C ASN A 221 13.90 22.72 12.38
N ARG A 222 12.66 22.72 11.88
CA ARG A 222 12.14 23.69 10.93
C ARG A 222 10.84 24.28 11.46
N TYR A 223 10.66 25.57 11.34
CA TYR A 223 9.47 26.28 11.79
C TYR A 223 8.76 26.94 10.62
N MET A 224 7.43 26.95 10.67
CA MET A 224 6.59 27.72 9.76
C MET A 224 5.61 28.56 10.57
N PHE A 225 5.55 29.83 10.25
CA PHE A 225 4.62 30.79 10.84
C PHE A 225 3.52 31.10 9.84
N VAL A 226 2.26 31.01 10.29
CA VAL A 226 1.06 31.18 9.47
C VAL A 226 0.17 32.22 10.16
N PRO A 227 0.15 33.46 9.73
CA PRO A 227 -0.81 34.45 10.21
C PRO A 227 -2.21 34.11 9.74
N ILE A 228 -3.21 34.07 10.63
CA ILE A 228 -4.61 33.84 10.28
C ILE A 228 -5.42 35.05 10.76
N LYS A 229 -6.23 35.65 9.90
CA LYS A 229 -7.07 36.80 10.16
C LYS A 229 -8.53 36.44 10.02
N GLY A 230 -9.30 36.60 11.07
CA GLY A 230 -10.73 36.45 11.08
C GLY A 230 -11.42 37.58 10.32
N LYS A 231 -11.90 37.30 9.11
CA LYS A 231 -12.50 38.29 8.24
C LYS A 231 -13.68 37.72 7.46
N GLU A 232 -14.76 38.49 7.41
CA GLU A 232 -15.90 38.19 6.55
C GLU A 232 -15.46 38.15 5.07
N GLN A 233 -15.89 37.14 4.35
CA GLN A 233 -15.51 36.93 2.96
C GLN A 233 -16.68 36.53 2.09
N LYS A 234 -16.60 36.90 0.82
CA LYS A 234 -17.51 36.36 -0.21
C LYS A 234 -16.89 35.11 -0.81
N VAL A 235 -17.74 34.12 -1.09
CA VAL A 235 -17.32 32.88 -1.76
C VAL A 235 -17.03 33.18 -3.24
N ALA A 236 -15.77 33.04 -3.62
CA ALA A 236 -15.35 33.08 -5.02
C ALA A 236 -15.15 31.68 -5.61
N ILE A 237 -14.72 30.73 -4.76
CA ILE A 237 -14.51 29.32 -5.13
C ILE A 237 -15.50 28.50 -4.29
N PRO A 238 -16.59 27.95 -4.91
CA PRO A 238 -17.57 27.13 -4.23
C PRO A 238 -16.97 25.80 -3.74
N PRO A 239 -17.65 25.03 -2.87
CA PRO A 239 -17.23 23.69 -2.52
C PRO A 239 -17.18 22.81 -3.78
N GLU A 240 -16.29 21.81 -3.76
CA GLU A 240 -16.23 20.80 -4.83
C GLU A 240 -17.58 20.09 -4.93
N GLU A 241 -18.17 20.02 -6.12
CA GLU A 241 -19.42 19.30 -6.33
C GLU A 241 -19.21 17.82 -6.07
N LEU A 242 -20.01 17.26 -5.15
CA LEU A 242 -19.98 15.84 -4.91
C LEU A 242 -20.53 15.09 -6.14
N PRO A 243 -19.90 13.98 -6.55
CA PRO A 243 -20.39 13.20 -7.69
C PRO A 243 -21.81 12.70 -7.43
N GLU A 244 -22.59 12.51 -8.48
CA GLU A 244 -23.85 11.79 -8.37
C GLU A 244 -23.63 10.39 -7.79
N GLY A 245 -24.59 9.88 -7.03
CA GLY A 245 -24.48 8.52 -6.49
C GLY A 245 -25.24 8.33 -5.18
N LYS A 246 -25.09 7.14 -4.64
CA LYS A 246 -25.65 6.75 -3.33
C LYS A 246 -24.74 7.26 -2.24
N GLU A 247 -25.30 7.95 -1.27
CA GLU A 247 -24.58 8.35 -0.07
C GLU A 247 -24.36 7.14 0.83
N ILE A 248 -23.11 6.92 1.24
CA ILE A 248 -22.69 5.86 2.12
C ILE A 248 -22.05 6.50 3.35
N GLU A 249 -22.55 6.13 4.52
CA GLU A 249 -22.08 6.55 5.83
C GLU A 249 -21.24 5.44 6.47
N PRO A 250 -20.15 5.74 7.20
CA PRO A 250 -19.31 4.71 7.83
C PRO A 250 -20.02 3.83 8.85
N ASN A 251 -21.00 4.37 9.56
CA ASN A 251 -21.63 3.74 10.72
C ASN A 251 -22.73 2.72 10.38
N ARG A 252 -22.95 2.39 9.11
CA ARG A 252 -24.07 1.56 8.64
C ARG A 252 -23.62 0.47 7.69
N ASP A 253 -24.36 -0.64 7.68
CA ASP A 253 -24.29 -1.67 6.65
C ASP A 253 -25.22 -1.32 5.49
N TYR A 254 -24.78 -1.62 4.25
CA TYR A 254 -25.58 -1.43 3.05
C TYR A 254 -25.59 -2.70 2.22
N LEU A 255 -26.74 -3.09 1.71
CA LEU A 255 -26.91 -4.16 0.74
C LEU A 255 -27.64 -3.61 -0.48
N PHE A 256 -26.98 -3.60 -1.62
CA PHE A 256 -27.55 -3.25 -2.91
C PHE A 256 -27.75 -4.50 -3.73
N MET A 257 -28.99 -4.73 -4.16
CA MET A 257 -29.36 -5.88 -4.97
C MET A 257 -29.76 -5.45 -6.36
N TYR A 258 -29.23 -6.13 -7.36
CA TYR A 258 -29.51 -5.96 -8.78
C TYR A 258 -29.94 -7.29 -9.35
N ASP A 259 -30.57 -7.29 -10.52
CA ASP A 259 -30.86 -8.54 -11.24
C ASP A 259 -29.54 -9.13 -11.75
N GLY A 260 -29.00 -10.13 -11.01
CA GLY A 260 -27.73 -10.79 -11.28
C GLY A 260 -26.50 -10.25 -10.53
N ALA A 261 -26.62 -9.27 -9.64
CA ALA A 261 -25.50 -8.84 -8.81
C ALA A 261 -25.91 -8.33 -7.43
N GLU A 262 -25.00 -8.47 -6.46
CA GLU A 262 -25.15 -7.92 -5.11
C GLU A 262 -23.87 -7.19 -4.68
N VAL A 263 -24.03 -6.08 -3.95
CA VAL A 263 -22.93 -5.34 -3.31
C VAL A 263 -23.27 -5.16 -1.83
N TYR A 264 -22.49 -5.78 -0.95
CA TYR A 264 -22.56 -5.57 0.49
C TYR A 264 -21.38 -4.70 0.95
N ILE A 265 -21.70 -3.56 1.53
CA ILE A 265 -20.75 -2.62 2.13
C ILE A 265 -20.92 -2.73 3.65
N PRO A 266 -19.95 -3.32 4.37
CA PRO A 266 -20.06 -3.48 5.81
C PRO A 266 -19.85 -2.15 6.52
N LYS A 267 -20.45 -2.03 7.71
CA LYS A 267 -20.17 -0.95 8.65
C LYS A 267 -18.66 -0.73 8.81
N ASP A 268 -18.25 0.52 8.88
CA ASP A 268 -16.84 0.97 8.95
C ASP A 268 -15.97 0.58 7.73
N ALA A 269 -16.58 0.38 6.57
CA ALA A 269 -15.84 0.08 5.35
C ALA A 269 -15.19 1.32 4.71
N ILE A 270 -15.66 2.50 5.07
CA ILE A 270 -15.09 3.80 4.70
C ILE A 270 -14.86 4.64 5.95
N TYR A 271 -14.08 5.71 5.85
CA TYR A 271 -13.73 6.56 7.01
C TYR A 271 -14.69 7.73 7.20
N ASP A 272 -15.16 8.32 6.10
CA ASP A 272 -16.03 9.50 6.08
C ASP A 272 -17.20 9.26 5.13
N ASN A 273 -18.28 10.03 5.27
CA ASN A 273 -19.39 10.01 4.33
C ASN A 273 -18.88 10.22 2.90
N ASN A 274 -19.34 9.40 2.00
CA ASN A 274 -18.95 9.51 0.60
C ASN A 274 -20.07 9.06 -0.34
N ARG A 275 -19.98 9.44 -1.61
CA ARG A 275 -20.93 9.05 -2.64
C ARG A 275 -20.35 8.00 -3.55
N PHE A 276 -21.13 6.95 -3.80
CA PHE A 276 -20.77 5.85 -4.68
C PHE A 276 -21.76 5.75 -5.85
N VAL A 277 -21.24 5.71 -7.04
CA VAL A 277 -22.02 5.30 -8.22
C VAL A 277 -22.02 3.78 -8.24
N LEU A 278 -23.18 3.20 -7.97
CA LEU A 278 -23.40 1.76 -7.93
C LEU A 278 -24.42 1.38 -8.99
N GLY A 279 -24.15 0.33 -9.75
CA GLY A 279 -25.06 -0.17 -10.78
C GLY A 279 -24.60 -1.50 -11.34
N PHE A 280 -25.55 -2.21 -11.97
CA PHE A 280 -25.28 -3.43 -12.72
C PHE A 280 -26.05 -3.38 -14.03
N ASP A 281 -25.34 -3.42 -15.12
CA ASP A 281 -25.89 -3.44 -16.47
C ASP A 281 -24.96 -4.19 -17.42
N ASN A 282 -25.51 -4.94 -18.36
CA ASN A 282 -24.73 -5.71 -19.35
C ASN A 282 -23.61 -6.57 -18.73
N ASN A 283 -23.87 -7.23 -17.61
CA ASN A 283 -22.89 -8.00 -16.82
C ASN A 283 -21.70 -7.19 -16.29
N LEU A 284 -21.83 -5.87 -16.21
CA LEU A 284 -20.85 -4.96 -15.63
C LEU A 284 -21.36 -4.44 -14.28
N LEU A 285 -20.71 -4.84 -13.20
CA LEU A 285 -20.95 -4.30 -11.86
C LEU A 285 -20.07 -3.07 -11.65
N GLN A 286 -20.70 -1.92 -11.65
CA GLN A 286 -20.03 -0.65 -11.40
C GLN A 286 -20.03 -0.30 -9.92
N ILE A 287 -18.85 -0.04 -9.37
CA ILE A 287 -18.63 0.46 -8.02
C ILE A 287 -17.60 1.58 -8.13
N LYS A 288 -18.06 2.82 -8.29
CA LYS A 288 -17.16 3.96 -8.43
C LYS A 288 -17.35 4.93 -7.28
N ALA A 289 -16.25 5.42 -6.77
CA ALA A 289 -16.19 6.55 -5.84
C ALA A 289 -14.87 7.27 -6.09
N ASP A 290 -14.89 8.58 -6.01
CA ASP A 290 -13.71 9.37 -6.32
C ASP A 290 -12.78 9.42 -5.11
N HIS A 291 -11.57 8.85 -5.31
CA HIS A 291 -10.44 8.96 -4.38
C HIS A 291 -10.73 8.52 -2.93
N VAL A 292 -11.58 7.51 -2.75
CA VAL A 292 -11.96 6.99 -1.43
C VAL A 292 -11.01 5.87 -0.99
N ALA A 293 -10.52 5.96 0.25
CA ALA A 293 -9.82 4.85 0.89
C ALA A 293 -10.84 3.88 1.50
N LEU A 294 -10.75 2.60 1.13
CA LEU A 294 -11.57 1.57 1.75
C LEU A 294 -10.84 0.98 2.97
N ARG A 295 -11.48 1.07 4.14
CA ARG A 295 -11.00 0.47 5.38
C ARG A 295 -11.24 -1.03 5.42
N LYS A 296 -12.49 -1.46 5.16
CA LYS A 296 -12.85 -2.87 5.05
C LYS A 296 -13.17 -3.23 3.60
N ALA A 297 -13.03 -4.51 3.28
CA ALA A 297 -13.42 -5.01 1.97
C ALA A 297 -14.95 -5.01 1.80
N PHE A 298 -15.43 -4.57 0.64
CA PHE A 298 -16.80 -4.84 0.20
C PHE A 298 -16.92 -6.29 -0.22
N GLN A 299 -18.10 -6.87 -0.09
CA GLN A 299 -18.40 -8.19 -0.65
C GLN A 299 -19.27 -7.99 -1.88
N ILE A 300 -18.89 -8.64 -2.97
CA ILE A 300 -19.66 -8.59 -4.22
C ILE A 300 -20.02 -9.99 -4.67
N LYS A 301 -21.19 -10.11 -5.30
CA LYS A 301 -21.65 -11.28 -6.00
C LYS A 301 -22.05 -10.88 -7.41
N VAL A 302 -21.71 -11.70 -8.39
CA VAL A 302 -22.13 -11.53 -9.79
C VAL A 302 -22.57 -12.89 -10.31
N ILE A 303 -23.72 -12.94 -10.95
CA ILE A 303 -24.29 -14.19 -11.49
C ILE A 303 -23.30 -14.90 -12.40
N ALA A 304 -23.17 -16.20 -12.21
CA ALA A 304 -22.31 -17.02 -13.02
C ALA A 304 -23.01 -17.39 -14.35
N PRO A 305 -22.28 -17.50 -15.48
CA PRO A 305 -22.83 -18.07 -16.70
C PRO A 305 -23.11 -19.57 -16.53
N ASP A 306 -23.91 -20.14 -17.45
CA ASP A 306 -24.26 -21.57 -17.42
C ASP A 306 -23.04 -22.50 -17.41
N SER A 307 -21.97 -22.15 -18.11
CA SER A 307 -20.68 -22.83 -18.04
C SER A 307 -19.68 -21.94 -17.29
N VAL A 308 -19.07 -22.48 -16.25
CA VAL A 308 -18.10 -21.76 -15.41
C VAL A 308 -16.64 -22.13 -15.74
N VAL A 309 -16.42 -22.99 -16.73
CA VAL A 309 -15.07 -23.44 -17.10
C VAL A 309 -14.24 -22.28 -17.65
N GLY A 310 -13.12 -22.03 -17.01
CA GLY A 310 -12.23 -20.91 -17.35
C GLY A 310 -12.77 -19.52 -16.97
N HIS A 311 -14.01 -19.41 -16.46
CA HIS A 311 -14.58 -18.12 -16.08
C HIS A 311 -14.11 -17.66 -14.71
N TYR A 312 -14.04 -16.34 -14.55
CA TYR A 312 -13.64 -15.67 -13.32
C TYR A 312 -14.27 -14.30 -13.20
N LEU A 313 -14.43 -13.84 -11.98
CA LEU A 313 -14.77 -12.45 -11.68
C LEU A 313 -13.52 -11.60 -11.74
N GLY A 314 -13.53 -10.58 -12.54
CA GLY A 314 -12.39 -9.71 -12.75
C GLY A 314 -12.71 -8.21 -12.63
N LEU A 315 -11.66 -7.40 -12.48
CA LEU A 315 -11.71 -5.93 -12.46
C LEU A 315 -11.21 -5.39 -13.80
N GLN A 316 -11.99 -4.55 -14.46
CA GLN A 316 -11.56 -3.86 -15.68
C GLN A 316 -10.42 -2.88 -15.37
N LEU A 317 -9.31 -3.02 -16.09
CA LEU A 317 -8.14 -2.18 -15.97
C LEU A 317 -8.16 -1.05 -17.00
N LYS A 318 -7.43 0.03 -16.74
CA LYS A 318 -7.34 1.20 -17.64
C LYS A 318 -6.86 0.88 -19.06
N ASN A 319 -6.11 -0.21 -19.24
CA ASN A 319 -5.61 -0.67 -20.54
C ASN A 319 -6.59 -1.57 -21.30
N GLY A 320 -7.85 -1.67 -20.83
CA GLY A 320 -8.90 -2.49 -21.44
C GLY A 320 -8.84 -3.99 -21.07
N LYS A 321 -7.85 -4.44 -20.31
CA LYS A 321 -7.78 -5.80 -19.81
C LYS A 321 -8.62 -6.00 -18.57
N THR A 322 -8.92 -7.28 -18.25
CA THR A 322 -9.60 -7.68 -17.02
C THR A 322 -8.60 -8.37 -16.10
N GLY A 323 -8.34 -7.77 -14.95
CA GLY A 323 -7.48 -8.36 -13.93
C GLY A 323 -8.24 -9.39 -13.10
N PHE A 324 -7.66 -10.55 -12.84
CA PHE A 324 -8.26 -11.61 -12.03
C PHE A 324 -8.54 -11.16 -10.59
N ILE A 325 -9.72 -11.48 -10.08
CA ILE A 325 -10.13 -11.20 -8.69
C ILE A 325 -10.50 -12.49 -7.96
N SER A 326 -11.42 -13.30 -8.52
CA SER A 326 -11.90 -14.51 -7.88
C SER A 326 -12.50 -15.48 -8.87
N LYS A 327 -12.32 -16.79 -8.61
CA LYS A 327 -13.08 -17.86 -9.26
C LYS A 327 -14.00 -18.59 -8.28
N THR A 328 -14.17 -18.09 -7.08
CA THR A 328 -15.01 -18.71 -6.06
C THR A 328 -16.48 -18.53 -6.40
N ILE A 329 -17.22 -19.62 -6.47
CA ILE A 329 -18.66 -19.65 -6.76
C ILE A 329 -19.41 -20.11 -5.51
N ARG A 330 -20.51 -19.41 -5.21
CA ARG A 330 -21.52 -19.78 -4.19
C ARG A 330 -22.89 -19.41 -4.73
N ASP A 331 -23.84 -20.31 -4.57
CA ASP A 331 -25.26 -20.10 -4.98
C ASP A 331 -25.38 -19.50 -6.39
N ASN A 332 -24.71 -20.12 -7.35
CA ASN A 332 -24.65 -19.69 -8.76
C ASN A 332 -24.10 -18.26 -9.01
N HIS A 333 -23.32 -17.72 -8.06
CA HIS A 333 -22.67 -16.42 -8.23
C HIS A 333 -21.16 -16.52 -7.97
N PHE A 334 -20.38 -15.82 -8.77
CA PHE A 334 -19.01 -15.50 -8.41
C PHE A 334 -19.00 -14.55 -7.23
N VAL A 335 -18.21 -14.86 -6.19
CA VAL A 335 -18.11 -14.07 -4.98
C VAL A 335 -16.70 -13.55 -4.76
N ALA A 336 -16.57 -12.30 -4.30
CA ALA A 336 -15.29 -11.72 -3.95
C ALA A 336 -15.38 -10.72 -2.80
N LYS A 337 -14.26 -10.57 -2.08
CA LYS A 337 -14.00 -9.43 -1.19
C LYS A 337 -13.07 -8.45 -1.91
N ILE A 338 -13.50 -7.21 -2.05
CA ILE A 338 -12.77 -6.19 -2.82
C ILE A 338 -12.37 -5.00 -1.93
N LYS A 339 -11.17 -4.47 -2.14
CA LYS A 339 -10.67 -3.22 -1.53
C LYS A 339 -10.35 -2.13 -2.58
N LYS A 340 -10.91 -2.26 -3.77
CA LYS A 340 -10.76 -1.26 -4.84
C LYS A 340 -12.12 -0.97 -5.45
N THR A 341 -12.35 0.28 -5.79
CA THR A 341 -13.48 0.70 -6.62
C THR A 341 -13.15 0.48 -8.11
N GLY A 342 -14.15 0.25 -8.93
CA GLY A 342 -13.96 0.01 -10.36
C GLY A 342 -15.18 -0.64 -11.02
N ILE A 343 -14.97 -1.20 -12.20
CA ILE A 343 -15.96 -1.99 -12.93
C ILE A 343 -15.57 -3.45 -12.86
N TYR A 344 -16.45 -4.28 -12.34
CA TYR A 344 -16.28 -5.72 -12.20
C TYR A 344 -17.10 -6.45 -13.26
N THR A 345 -16.55 -7.53 -13.81
CA THR A 345 -17.21 -8.31 -14.87
C THR A 345 -16.79 -9.76 -14.80
N ILE A 346 -17.57 -10.63 -15.43
CA ILE A 346 -17.17 -12.01 -15.67
C ILE A 346 -16.35 -12.04 -16.96
N ALA A 347 -15.16 -12.60 -16.87
CA ALA A 347 -14.29 -12.86 -18.02
C ALA A 347 -13.93 -14.33 -18.10
N GLN A 348 -13.38 -14.78 -19.20
CA GLN A 348 -12.97 -16.16 -19.43
C GLN A 348 -11.52 -16.21 -19.88
N ASP A 349 -10.78 -17.16 -19.32
CA ASP A 349 -9.43 -17.52 -19.72
C ASP A 349 -9.39 -19.01 -20.04
N THR A 350 -9.04 -19.32 -21.28
CA THR A 350 -8.90 -20.69 -21.78
C THR A 350 -7.48 -21.00 -22.26
N ILE A 351 -6.55 -20.05 -22.03
CA ILE A 351 -5.18 -20.15 -22.52
C ILE A 351 -4.29 -20.69 -21.39
N PRO A 352 -3.69 -21.87 -21.55
CA PRO A 352 -2.79 -22.40 -20.53
C PRO A 352 -1.53 -21.56 -20.36
N PRO A 353 -0.89 -21.59 -19.17
CA PRO A 353 0.37 -20.90 -18.89
C PRO A 353 1.49 -21.31 -19.85
N ILE A 354 2.43 -20.41 -20.07
CA ILE A 354 3.61 -20.68 -20.89
C ILE A 354 4.73 -21.25 -20.01
N ILE A 355 5.42 -22.29 -20.49
CA ILE A 355 6.66 -22.80 -19.91
C ILE A 355 7.73 -22.79 -21.01
N LYS A 356 8.79 -22.00 -20.85
CA LYS A 356 9.88 -21.91 -21.82
C LYS A 356 11.25 -22.08 -21.14
N PRO A 357 12.08 -23.04 -21.58
CA PRO A 357 13.46 -23.13 -21.11
C PRO A 357 14.25 -21.91 -21.57
N SER A 358 15.11 -21.36 -20.70
CA SER A 358 15.98 -20.23 -21.03
C SER A 358 17.10 -20.61 -22.01
N GLN A 359 17.39 -21.90 -22.13
CA GLN A 359 18.40 -22.48 -23.03
C GLN A 359 17.91 -23.85 -23.53
N LEU A 360 18.59 -24.40 -24.53
CA LEU A 360 18.34 -25.76 -25.00
C LEU A 360 18.93 -26.78 -24.01
N TYR A 361 18.09 -27.41 -23.20
CA TYR A 361 18.47 -28.43 -22.22
C TYR A 361 18.20 -29.86 -22.72
N ASN A 362 17.22 -30.04 -23.58
CA ASN A 362 16.75 -31.37 -24.00
C ASN A 362 17.86 -32.14 -24.71
N GLN A 363 18.08 -33.40 -24.31
CA GLN A 363 19.08 -34.34 -24.83
C GLN A 363 20.52 -33.79 -24.81
N ARG A 364 20.85 -32.95 -23.84
CA ARG A 364 22.20 -32.37 -23.67
C ARG A 364 22.86 -32.79 -22.37
N TRP A 365 24.19 -32.79 -22.40
CA TRP A 365 25.02 -32.91 -21.21
C TRP A 365 25.04 -31.58 -20.45
N LEU A 366 24.59 -31.61 -19.19
CA LEU A 366 24.49 -30.44 -18.34
C LEU A 366 25.45 -30.47 -17.15
N SER A 367 26.51 -31.30 -17.19
CA SER A 367 27.47 -31.45 -16.09
C SER A 367 28.17 -30.12 -15.71
N ASN A 368 28.36 -29.21 -16.68
CA ASN A 368 28.93 -27.89 -16.46
C ASN A 368 27.92 -26.80 -16.10
N PHE A 369 26.62 -27.12 -16.09
CA PHE A 369 25.61 -26.15 -15.73
C PHE A 369 25.42 -26.11 -14.21
N LYS A 370 25.38 -24.91 -13.64
CA LYS A 370 25.08 -24.72 -12.22
C LYS A 370 23.57 -24.66 -11.95
N THR A 371 22.79 -24.21 -12.94
CA THR A 371 21.36 -23.99 -12.80
C THR A 371 20.59 -24.42 -14.04
N LEU A 372 19.30 -24.79 -13.85
CA LEU A 372 18.29 -24.84 -14.90
C LEU A 372 17.31 -23.68 -14.71
N ARG A 373 16.94 -23.00 -15.79
CA ARG A 373 16.05 -21.83 -15.75
C ARG A 373 14.94 -21.97 -16.78
N PHE A 374 13.73 -21.63 -16.36
CA PHE A 374 12.55 -21.62 -17.20
C PHE A 374 11.74 -20.36 -16.94
N THR A 375 11.30 -19.72 -18.02
CA THR A 375 10.27 -18.68 -17.92
C THR A 375 8.91 -19.36 -17.79
N ILE A 376 8.14 -18.96 -16.78
CA ILE A 376 6.73 -19.31 -16.64
C ILE A 376 5.89 -18.04 -16.62
N ASP A 377 4.85 -17.99 -17.42
CA ASP A 377 3.99 -16.79 -17.50
C ASP A 377 2.57 -17.17 -17.86
N ASP A 378 1.64 -16.45 -17.29
CA ASP A 378 0.26 -16.39 -17.74
C ASP A 378 -0.17 -14.93 -17.83
N LYS A 379 -0.73 -14.52 -18.98
CA LYS A 379 -1.00 -13.10 -19.28
C LYS A 379 -2.40 -12.65 -18.87
N GLU A 380 -3.31 -13.61 -18.69
CA GLU A 380 -4.71 -13.31 -18.43
C GLU A 380 -5.01 -13.37 -16.94
N THR A 381 -4.86 -14.54 -16.33
CA THR A 381 -5.21 -14.73 -14.92
C THR A 381 -4.01 -14.86 -13.98
N GLY A 382 -2.81 -15.07 -14.51
CA GLY A 382 -1.58 -15.24 -13.75
C GLY A 382 -1.39 -16.64 -13.18
N ILE A 383 -0.19 -16.94 -12.70
CA ILE A 383 0.20 -18.26 -12.19
C ILE A 383 -0.38 -18.45 -10.78
N ARG A 384 -1.10 -19.57 -10.58
CA ARG A 384 -1.58 -20.01 -9.27
C ARG A 384 -0.56 -20.89 -8.56
N SER A 385 -0.01 -21.85 -9.29
CA SER A 385 0.94 -22.82 -8.73
C SER A 385 1.81 -23.45 -9.82
N TYR A 386 2.96 -23.93 -9.39
CA TYR A 386 3.83 -24.74 -10.25
C TYR A 386 4.46 -25.85 -9.41
N GLN A 387 4.89 -26.91 -10.09
CA GLN A 387 5.58 -28.03 -9.50
C GLN A 387 6.61 -28.58 -10.48
N ALA A 388 7.74 -29.04 -9.98
CA ALA A 388 8.76 -29.69 -10.79
C ALA A 388 9.27 -30.98 -10.14
N THR A 389 9.61 -31.95 -10.97
CA THR A 389 10.23 -33.21 -10.54
C THR A 389 11.39 -33.55 -11.45
N ILE A 390 12.46 -34.11 -10.88
CA ILE A 390 13.53 -34.76 -11.64
C ILE A 390 13.55 -36.24 -11.23
N ASP A 391 13.42 -37.12 -12.21
CA ASP A 391 13.33 -38.57 -12.00
C ASP A 391 12.19 -38.96 -11.02
N GLY A 392 11.08 -38.21 -11.08
CA GLY A 392 9.93 -38.40 -10.19
C GLY A 392 10.12 -37.85 -8.76
N LYS A 393 11.30 -37.43 -8.39
CA LYS A 393 11.58 -36.79 -7.09
C LYS A 393 11.27 -35.28 -7.18
N TRP A 394 10.57 -34.73 -6.20
CA TRP A 394 10.31 -33.30 -6.14
C TRP A 394 11.61 -32.51 -6.20
N ALA A 395 11.69 -31.53 -7.10
CA ALA A 395 12.84 -30.67 -7.29
C ALA A 395 12.46 -29.22 -6.99
N LEU A 396 13.29 -28.58 -6.19
CA LEU A 396 13.09 -27.20 -5.78
C LEU A 396 13.45 -26.25 -6.92
N PHE A 397 12.44 -25.65 -7.53
CA PHE A 397 12.60 -24.52 -8.45
C PHE A 397 12.17 -23.23 -7.73
N GLU A 398 13.07 -22.29 -7.57
CA GLU A 398 12.80 -20.98 -6.94
C GLU A 398 12.15 -20.04 -7.96
N TYR A 399 11.00 -19.46 -7.61
CA TYR A 399 10.29 -18.52 -8.49
C TYR A 399 10.67 -17.07 -8.20
N GLU A 400 11.11 -16.37 -9.24
CA GLU A 400 11.32 -14.92 -9.23
C GLU A 400 10.22 -14.23 -10.06
N PRO A 401 9.16 -13.71 -9.41
CA PRO A 401 7.99 -13.17 -10.11
C PRO A 401 8.31 -12.00 -11.04
N LYS A 402 9.29 -11.15 -10.68
CA LYS A 402 9.68 -9.99 -11.50
C LYS A 402 10.27 -10.39 -12.83
N LYS A 403 10.97 -11.53 -12.87
CA LYS A 403 11.56 -12.11 -14.08
C LYS A 403 10.67 -13.14 -14.74
N LYS A 404 9.59 -13.54 -14.06
CA LYS A 404 8.71 -14.65 -14.46
C LYS A 404 9.52 -15.94 -14.67
N GLU A 405 10.54 -16.15 -13.84
CA GLU A 405 11.53 -17.22 -13.99
C GLU A 405 11.51 -18.16 -12.79
N ILE A 406 11.55 -19.46 -13.06
CA ILE A 406 11.82 -20.49 -12.06
C ILE A 406 13.24 -21.02 -12.29
N THR A 407 14.01 -21.18 -11.21
CA THR A 407 15.42 -21.61 -11.26
C THR A 407 15.64 -22.79 -10.33
N PHE A 408 16.20 -23.87 -10.87
CA PHE A 408 16.75 -25.00 -10.11
C PHE A 408 18.25 -24.87 -10.02
N SER A 409 18.81 -25.10 -8.83
CA SER A 409 20.26 -25.13 -8.60
C SER A 409 20.73 -26.59 -8.42
N PHE A 410 21.78 -26.96 -9.13
CA PHE A 410 22.47 -28.23 -8.92
C PHE A 410 23.42 -28.06 -7.72
N ASP A 411 22.92 -28.37 -6.55
CA ASP A 411 23.63 -28.28 -5.28
C ASP A 411 23.69 -29.63 -4.55
N GLU A 412 24.27 -29.66 -3.37
CA GLU A 412 24.45 -30.85 -2.53
C GLU A 412 23.14 -31.41 -1.95
N TYR A 413 22.05 -30.63 -2.00
CA TYR A 413 20.75 -31.04 -1.43
C TYR A 413 19.91 -31.88 -2.39
N PHE A 414 20.31 -31.98 -3.68
CA PHE A 414 19.59 -32.78 -4.68
C PHE A 414 20.52 -33.74 -5.39
N THR A 415 20.46 -35.03 -4.98
CA THR A 415 21.32 -36.07 -5.54
C THR A 415 20.68 -36.69 -6.79
N LEU A 416 21.44 -36.70 -7.89
CA LEU A 416 21.11 -37.38 -9.14
C LEU A 416 21.85 -38.73 -9.21
N GLU A 417 21.12 -39.78 -9.57
CA GLU A 417 21.67 -41.14 -9.73
C GLU A 417 21.70 -41.54 -11.19
N GLY A 418 22.86 -41.97 -11.69
CA GLY A 418 23.03 -42.30 -13.09
C GLY A 418 23.42 -41.11 -13.95
N ALA A 419 23.26 -41.24 -15.27
CA ALA A 419 23.67 -40.20 -16.20
C ALA A 419 22.51 -39.57 -16.99
N LYS A 420 21.37 -40.27 -17.10
CA LYS A 420 20.20 -39.81 -17.86
C LYS A 420 19.09 -39.43 -16.88
N HIS A 421 18.54 -38.25 -17.01
CA HIS A 421 17.55 -37.71 -16.11
C HIS A 421 16.33 -37.16 -16.87
N LYS A 422 15.16 -37.26 -16.25
CA LYS A 422 13.90 -36.72 -16.79
C LYS A 422 13.37 -35.64 -15.90
N LEU A 423 13.29 -34.40 -16.41
CA LEU A 423 12.63 -33.28 -15.77
C LEU A 423 11.19 -33.18 -16.25
N LYS A 424 10.27 -32.96 -15.31
CA LYS A 424 8.89 -32.59 -15.58
C LYS A 424 8.53 -31.33 -14.79
N ILE A 425 7.94 -30.33 -15.47
CA ILE A 425 7.41 -29.10 -14.89
C ILE A 425 5.93 -29.01 -15.24
N SER A 426 5.08 -28.79 -14.23
CA SER A 426 3.67 -28.48 -14.39
C SER A 426 3.40 -27.09 -13.85
N VAL A 427 2.62 -26.28 -14.57
CA VAL A 427 2.23 -24.92 -14.19
C VAL A 427 0.73 -24.77 -14.38
N ILE A 428 0.05 -24.22 -13.37
CA ILE A 428 -1.40 -24.03 -13.34
C ILE A 428 -1.71 -22.56 -13.11
N ASP A 429 -2.59 -21.98 -13.90
CA ASP A 429 -3.09 -20.61 -13.74
C ASP A 429 -4.20 -20.48 -12.66
N ASN A 430 -4.70 -19.28 -12.46
CA ASN A 430 -5.71 -19.02 -11.44
C ASN A 430 -7.11 -19.60 -11.76
N VAL A 431 -7.43 -19.89 -13.01
CA VAL A 431 -8.71 -20.54 -13.38
C VAL A 431 -8.59 -22.06 -13.52
N GLY A 432 -7.38 -22.59 -13.61
CA GLY A 432 -7.11 -24.03 -13.61
C GLY A 432 -6.65 -24.58 -14.94
N ASN A 433 -6.31 -23.74 -15.93
CA ASN A 433 -5.64 -24.24 -17.14
C ASN A 433 -4.23 -24.67 -16.77
N GLU A 434 -3.80 -25.81 -17.32
CA GLU A 434 -2.53 -26.44 -16.98
C GLU A 434 -1.64 -26.60 -18.22
N SER A 435 -0.35 -26.30 -18.03
CA SER A 435 0.72 -26.63 -18.98
C SER A 435 1.72 -27.57 -18.34
N ASN A 436 2.19 -28.50 -19.13
CA ASN A 436 3.22 -29.46 -18.76
C ASN A 436 4.40 -29.36 -19.73
N HIS A 437 5.61 -29.38 -19.19
CA HIS A 437 6.85 -29.40 -19.95
C HIS A 437 7.73 -30.54 -19.47
N GLU A 438 8.12 -31.43 -20.38
CA GLU A 438 9.01 -32.57 -20.10
C GLU A 438 10.25 -32.47 -20.96
N LEU A 439 11.41 -32.80 -20.41
CA LEU A 439 12.66 -32.94 -21.15
C LEU A 439 13.57 -33.98 -20.51
N GLU A 440 14.47 -34.53 -21.32
CA GLU A 440 15.54 -35.42 -20.87
C GLU A 440 16.87 -34.71 -20.95
N PHE A 441 17.73 -34.91 -19.97
CA PHE A 441 19.08 -34.36 -19.97
C PHE A 441 20.09 -35.36 -19.41
N TYR A 442 21.37 -35.11 -19.64
CA TYR A 442 22.45 -35.94 -19.13
C TYR A 442 23.32 -35.14 -18.17
N ARG A 443 23.68 -35.77 -17.05
CA ARG A 443 24.58 -35.19 -16.03
C ARG A 443 25.29 -36.29 -15.25
N LYS A 444 26.58 -36.06 -14.94
CA LYS A 444 27.39 -36.85 -14.00
C LYS A 444 27.98 -35.93 -12.96
#